data_c65302cf64d78a0b8c753df2d92bd925
#
_entry.id   c65302cf64d78a0b8c753df2d92bd925
#
_cell.length_a   1.000
_cell.length_b   1.000
_cell.length_c   1.000
_cell.angle_alpha   90.00
_cell.angle_beta   90.00
_cell.angle_gamma   90.00
#
_symmetry.space_group_name_H-M   'P 1'
#
loop_
_entity.id
_entity.type
_entity.pdbx_description
1 polymer ?
#
loop_
_entity_poly.entity_id
_entity_poly.type
_entity_poly.pdbx_seq_one_letter_code
_entity_poly.pdbx_strand_id
1 'polypeptide(L)'
;MLLRLATALLMCSAIAPVHAVTIHESYAFAKLGEPKYAVNFSHYDYVNPAAPKGGKITLAVVGTYDNFNRYASRGNPGIGTDTLYDGLFTTSDDEPGSYYPLIAESARYPSDYHWMEVSINPHAQFQDGTPITAQDVAFTFGKFMTEGVPQFRVAFRGVQVKALNRLTVRIEMPKPDKDLVLSWITLPVLPEKFWQNKKFNEPIGYPPLASGPYRVTSYKSGQFIQYSRVKNYWAADLPVNRGRFNFDTLRYDYYLDDNVAFEAFKAGAYDLREESSAKKWATQYRGRNFTSHAIVKATTPNDVATDTRWLAFNNEKALFADRRVREALTLAFDFEWMNKALFYGAYKRTDSYFQNTAYAARGYPDADQLVLLAPYKAQLPAEVFNNAYAPPHSDGSGFDRNNLLRAMALLKQAGWQIKNQQLVNVKTGQPFQFELLLRSGSQNDWALPFQHSLARLGITMTLRQVDSSQYLRRLREGDYDMIPSLYQAMPWPSTSLQYVWQSDYISSSWNTARVKDPLVDHFVQQIVAHQGNEKALLPLGQALDRLLLWNAYMIPMWYNAEQRLAWWDKFSHPQIKPAFATGLENWWYDVNKAGRLPADRR
;
A
#
# COMPACT_ATOMS: atom_id res chain seq x y z
N MET A 1 -85.08 -14.54 23.70
CA MET A 1 -84.68 -13.22 23.20
C MET A 1 -83.18 -13.10 23.39
N LEU A 2 -82.41 -13.52 22.37
CA LEU A 2 -80.95 -13.68 22.45
C LEU A 2 -80.33 -12.54 21.65
N LEU A 3 -79.53 -11.67 22.32
CA LEU A 3 -78.77 -10.61 21.73
C LEU A 3 -77.41 -11.15 21.25
N ARG A 4 -77.11 -11.09 19.97
CA ARG A 4 -75.79 -11.42 19.45
C ARG A 4 -74.97 -10.14 19.32
N LEU A 5 -73.89 -10.08 20.11
CA LEU A 5 -72.81 -9.08 19.90
C LEU A 5 -71.91 -9.59 18.79
N ALA A 6 -71.75 -8.81 17.72
CA ALA A 6 -70.75 -9.00 16.69
C ALA A 6 -69.52 -8.13 17.02
N THR A 7 -68.39 -8.75 17.33
CA THR A 7 -67.08 -8.08 17.54
C THR A 7 -66.39 -7.95 16.20
N ALA A 8 -66.28 -6.72 15.70
CA ALA A 8 -65.51 -6.39 14.49
C ALA A 8 -64.01 -6.26 14.88
N LEU A 9 -63.19 -7.19 14.42
CA LEU A 9 -61.72 -7.07 14.49
C LEU A 9 -61.23 -6.14 13.39
N LEU A 10 -60.78 -4.93 13.75
CA LEU A 10 -60.02 -4.04 12.88
C LEU A 10 -58.60 -4.58 12.78
N MET A 11 -58.21 -5.21 11.67
CA MET A 11 -56.81 -5.44 11.32
C MET A 11 -56.23 -4.11 10.84
N CYS A 12 -55.50 -3.43 11.70
CA CYS A 12 -54.55 -2.38 11.30
C CYS A 12 -53.34 -3.03 10.61
N SER A 13 -53.33 -3.05 9.30
CA SER A 13 -52.16 -3.35 8.50
C SER A 13 -51.17 -2.22 8.70
N ALA A 14 -50.12 -2.45 9.50
CA ALA A 14 -49.00 -1.55 9.58
C ALA A 14 -48.27 -1.59 8.23
N ILE A 15 -48.53 -0.61 7.38
CA ILE A 15 -47.74 -0.34 6.18
C ILE A 15 -46.40 0.24 6.72
N ALA A 16 -45.39 -0.61 6.75
CA ALA A 16 -44.02 -0.13 6.98
C ALA A 16 -43.67 0.87 5.84
N PRO A 17 -43.14 2.04 6.16
CA PRO A 17 -42.72 2.98 5.12
C PRO A 17 -41.63 2.31 4.29
N VAL A 18 -41.91 2.02 3.04
CA VAL A 18 -40.92 1.69 2.04
C VAL A 18 -40.11 2.97 1.86
N HIS A 19 -38.92 3.03 2.48
CA HIS A 19 -38.00 4.11 2.20
C HIS A 19 -37.61 3.98 0.74
N ALA A 20 -38.05 4.91 -0.09
CA ALA A 20 -37.66 4.99 -1.48
C ALA A 20 -36.12 5.20 -1.49
N VAL A 21 -35.40 4.25 -2.05
CA VAL A 21 -33.95 4.35 -2.22
C VAL A 21 -33.67 5.50 -3.17
N THR A 22 -32.96 6.52 -2.69
CA THR A 22 -32.63 7.68 -3.54
C THR A 22 -31.59 7.25 -4.57
N ILE A 23 -31.86 7.58 -5.84
CA ILE A 23 -30.93 7.36 -6.94
C ILE A 23 -30.10 8.61 -7.12
N HIS A 24 -28.78 8.42 -7.13
CA HIS A 24 -27.78 9.45 -7.37
C HIS A 24 -27.20 9.30 -8.77
N GLU A 25 -26.74 10.41 -9.32
CA GLU A 25 -25.87 10.45 -10.48
C GLU A 25 -24.61 11.20 -10.10
N SER A 26 -23.45 10.60 -10.32
CA SER A 26 -22.16 11.20 -9.98
C SER A 26 -21.20 11.11 -11.14
N TYR A 27 -20.40 12.15 -11.23
CA TYR A 27 -19.25 12.27 -12.10
C TYR A 27 -18.01 11.61 -11.48
N ALA A 28 -17.79 11.74 -10.15
CA ALA A 28 -16.63 11.21 -9.44
C ALA A 28 -17.05 10.60 -8.11
N PHE A 29 -16.19 9.80 -7.52
CA PHE A 29 -16.45 9.08 -6.27
C PHE A 29 -15.28 9.23 -5.32
N ALA A 30 -15.56 9.21 -4.01
CA ALA A 30 -14.58 9.02 -2.96
C ALA A 30 -15.01 7.87 -2.03
N LYS A 31 -14.07 7.06 -1.58
CA LYS A 31 -14.32 6.06 -0.52
C LYS A 31 -14.67 6.73 0.80
N LEU A 32 -13.96 7.82 1.11
CA LEU A 32 -14.20 8.68 2.27
C LEU A 32 -14.34 10.14 1.82
N GLY A 33 -15.27 10.87 2.44
CA GLY A 33 -15.51 12.27 2.11
C GLY A 33 -16.05 12.49 0.69
N GLU A 34 -15.66 13.61 0.11
CA GLU A 34 -16.02 14.03 -1.24
C GLU A 34 -14.75 14.13 -2.10
N PRO A 35 -14.86 13.88 -3.43
CA PRO A 35 -13.73 14.06 -4.34
C PRO A 35 -13.22 15.51 -4.33
N LYS A 36 -11.91 15.69 -4.33
CA LYS A 36 -11.23 16.99 -4.30
C LYS A 36 -11.56 17.83 -5.54
N TYR A 37 -11.59 17.20 -6.71
CA TYR A 37 -11.76 17.88 -7.97
C TYR A 37 -13.24 17.94 -8.37
N ALA A 38 -13.74 19.15 -8.61
CA ALA A 38 -15.12 19.40 -9.06
C ALA A 38 -15.37 18.83 -10.47
N VAL A 39 -16.64 18.67 -10.83
CA VAL A 39 -17.08 18.09 -12.12
C VAL A 39 -16.48 18.77 -13.37
N ASN A 40 -16.16 20.03 -13.27
CA ASN A 40 -15.64 20.85 -14.37
C ASN A 40 -14.16 21.22 -14.20
N PHE A 41 -13.39 20.46 -13.40
CA PHE A 41 -11.96 20.71 -13.29
C PHE A 41 -11.28 20.55 -14.65
N SER A 42 -10.24 21.32 -14.89
CA SER A 42 -9.53 21.35 -16.18
C SER A 42 -8.33 20.41 -16.25
N HIS A 43 -7.68 20.17 -15.13
CA HIS A 43 -6.53 19.29 -14.93
C HIS A 43 -6.25 19.12 -13.44
N TYR A 44 -5.47 18.14 -13.06
CA TYR A 44 -4.98 17.99 -11.69
C TYR A 44 -4.02 19.13 -11.29
N ASP A 45 -3.98 19.49 -10.01
CA ASP A 45 -3.14 20.58 -9.49
C ASP A 45 -1.63 20.29 -9.65
N TYR A 46 -1.26 19.03 -9.68
CA TYR A 46 0.14 18.55 -9.73
C TYR A 46 0.67 18.32 -11.16
N VAL A 47 0.01 18.87 -12.19
CA VAL A 47 0.47 18.79 -13.57
C VAL A 47 0.78 20.18 -14.13
N ASN A 48 1.55 20.23 -15.21
CA ASN A 48 1.64 21.40 -16.08
C ASN A 48 0.83 21.12 -17.36
N PRO A 49 -0.35 21.71 -17.54
CA PRO A 49 -1.18 21.45 -18.72
C PRO A 49 -0.52 21.87 -20.03
N ALA A 50 0.48 22.77 -19.97
CA ALA A 50 1.26 23.24 -21.11
C ALA A 50 2.59 22.48 -21.27
N ALA A 51 2.80 21.37 -20.54
CA ALA A 51 4.03 20.59 -20.66
C ALA A 51 4.25 20.12 -22.10
N PRO A 52 5.46 20.35 -22.69
CA PRO A 52 5.73 19.94 -24.05
C PRO A 52 5.73 18.42 -24.17
N LYS A 53 5.15 17.93 -25.27
CA LYS A 53 5.21 16.50 -25.62
C LYS A 53 6.46 16.25 -26.44
N GLY A 54 7.21 15.20 -26.11
CA GLY A 54 8.40 14.81 -26.88
C GLY A 54 9.49 14.17 -26.04
N GLY A 55 10.58 13.81 -26.68
CA GLY A 55 11.74 13.25 -26.04
C GLY A 55 11.57 11.82 -25.54
N LYS A 56 12.61 11.35 -24.87
CA LYS A 56 12.72 9.98 -24.37
C LYS A 56 13.16 9.98 -22.92
N ILE A 57 12.61 9.05 -22.15
CA ILE A 57 13.15 8.67 -20.85
C ILE A 57 13.48 7.18 -20.83
N THR A 58 14.65 6.83 -20.30
CA THR A 58 15.08 5.45 -20.06
C THR A 58 15.15 5.20 -18.57
N LEU A 59 14.54 4.14 -18.11
CA LEU A 59 14.48 3.70 -16.71
C LEU A 59 15.13 2.33 -16.58
N ALA A 60 15.57 1.97 -15.39
CA ALA A 60 16.10 0.65 -15.10
C ALA A 60 15.12 -0.20 -14.28
N VAL A 61 15.15 -1.49 -14.51
CA VAL A 61 14.43 -2.50 -13.72
C VAL A 61 15.42 -3.57 -13.30
N VAL A 62 15.46 -3.89 -12.01
CA VAL A 62 16.24 -5.04 -11.53
C VAL A 62 15.37 -6.28 -11.58
N GLY A 63 15.81 -7.29 -12.32
CA GLY A 63 15.08 -8.53 -12.55
C GLY A 63 15.02 -8.92 -14.03
N THR A 64 13.96 -9.60 -14.42
CA THR A 64 13.73 -10.05 -15.80
C THR A 64 12.23 -10.10 -16.10
N TYR A 65 11.88 -10.24 -17.37
CA TYR A 65 10.51 -10.50 -17.81
C TYR A 65 10.50 -11.50 -18.97
N ASP A 66 9.36 -12.17 -19.16
CA ASP A 66 9.17 -13.19 -20.20
C ASP A 66 7.83 -13.09 -20.93
N ASN A 67 6.91 -12.19 -20.46
CA ASN A 67 5.60 -12.05 -21.06
C ASN A 67 4.99 -10.64 -20.89
N PHE A 68 3.88 -10.38 -21.60
CA PHE A 68 3.14 -9.11 -21.59
C PHE A 68 1.75 -9.20 -20.93
N ASN A 69 1.42 -10.34 -20.32
CA ASN A 69 0.17 -10.51 -19.61
C ASN A 69 0.39 -10.43 -18.08
N ARG A 70 0.11 -9.28 -17.47
CA ARG A 70 0.23 -9.13 -16.01
C ARG A 70 -0.72 -10.01 -15.18
N TYR A 71 -1.74 -10.59 -15.83
CA TYR A 71 -2.74 -11.47 -15.19
C TYR A 71 -2.38 -12.94 -15.28
N ALA A 72 -1.27 -13.26 -15.93
CA ALA A 72 -0.77 -14.62 -16.02
C ALA A 72 -0.47 -15.19 -14.62
N SER A 73 -0.83 -16.45 -14.41
CA SER A 73 -0.57 -17.17 -13.16
C SER A 73 0.87 -17.61 -12.98
N ARG A 74 1.68 -17.50 -14.03
CA ARG A 74 3.10 -17.89 -14.09
C ARG A 74 3.89 -16.92 -14.98
N GLY A 75 5.21 -16.95 -14.84
CA GLY A 75 6.13 -16.05 -15.54
C GLY A 75 6.22 -14.68 -14.90
N ASN A 76 7.01 -13.80 -15.50
CA ASN A 76 7.27 -12.45 -15.05
C ASN A 76 6.74 -11.45 -16.09
N PRO A 77 5.66 -10.73 -15.82
CA PRO A 77 5.15 -9.73 -16.73
C PRO A 77 6.13 -8.55 -16.88
N GLY A 78 6.21 -8.01 -18.09
CA GLY A 78 7.02 -6.83 -18.35
C GLY A 78 6.53 -5.61 -17.57
N ILE A 79 7.47 -4.79 -17.11
CA ILE A 79 7.15 -3.52 -16.42
C ILE A 79 6.34 -2.61 -17.35
N GLY A 80 5.37 -1.87 -16.81
CA GLY A 80 4.47 -1.00 -17.58
C GLY A 80 3.29 -1.71 -18.25
N THR A 81 3.18 -3.05 -18.14
CA THR A 81 2.01 -3.78 -18.66
C THR A 81 0.73 -3.50 -17.91
N ASP A 82 0.82 -2.93 -16.71
CA ASP A 82 -0.30 -2.47 -15.90
C ASP A 82 -0.93 -1.18 -16.42
N THR A 83 -0.21 -0.38 -17.19
CA THR A 83 -0.69 0.89 -17.75
C THR A 83 -1.16 0.77 -19.20
N LEU A 84 -1.24 -0.44 -19.75
CA LEU A 84 -1.66 -0.66 -21.14
C LEU A 84 -3.15 -0.40 -21.36
N TYR A 85 -3.98 -0.59 -20.34
CA TYR A 85 -5.42 -0.51 -20.45
C TYR A 85 -5.99 0.58 -19.55
N ASP A 86 -6.91 1.36 -20.11
CA ASP A 86 -7.74 2.29 -19.35
C ASP A 86 -8.83 1.54 -18.55
N GLY A 87 -9.16 2.05 -17.36
CA GLY A 87 -10.32 1.64 -16.58
C GLY A 87 -11.53 2.52 -16.84
N LEU A 88 -12.69 2.15 -16.31
CA LEU A 88 -13.87 3.02 -16.36
C LEU A 88 -13.58 4.34 -15.66
N PHE A 89 -12.96 4.28 -14.50
CA PHE A 89 -12.49 5.42 -13.73
C PHE A 89 -10.98 5.29 -13.46
N THR A 90 -10.33 6.41 -13.17
CA THR A 90 -8.93 6.47 -12.77
C THR A 90 -8.79 7.15 -11.41
N THR A 91 -7.66 6.94 -10.74
CA THR A 91 -7.35 7.56 -9.45
C THR A 91 -6.56 8.84 -9.62
N SER A 92 -6.52 9.67 -8.58
CA SER A 92 -5.61 10.81 -8.48
C SER A 92 -4.42 10.48 -7.58
N ASP A 93 -3.23 10.96 -7.96
CA ASP A 93 -1.98 10.73 -7.22
C ASP A 93 -1.83 11.63 -5.98
N ASP A 94 -2.73 12.58 -5.76
CA ASP A 94 -2.76 13.44 -4.58
C ASP A 94 -3.94 13.19 -3.64
N GLU A 95 -4.79 12.20 -3.98
CA GLU A 95 -6.05 11.94 -3.30
C GLU A 95 -6.40 10.44 -3.29
N PRO A 96 -5.87 9.65 -2.35
CA PRO A 96 -6.12 8.23 -2.32
C PRO A 96 -7.59 7.92 -2.06
N GLY A 97 -8.12 6.92 -2.78
CA GLY A 97 -9.52 6.47 -2.65
C GLY A 97 -10.54 7.33 -3.38
N SER A 98 -10.11 8.29 -4.20
CA SER A 98 -10.98 9.04 -5.11
C SER A 98 -10.83 8.56 -6.54
N TYR A 99 -11.92 8.60 -7.28
CA TYR A 99 -12.08 8.02 -8.61
C TYR A 99 -12.72 9.03 -9.54
N TYR A 100 -12.07 9.29 -10.68
CA TYR A 100 -12.46 10.25 -11.70
C TYR A 100 -12.73 9.56 -13.03
N PRO A 101 -13.65 10.05 -13.87
CA PRO A 101 -14.04 9.36 -15.09
C PRO A 101 -12.88 9.33 -16.10
N LEU A 102 -12.75 8.17 -16.77
CA LEU A 102 -11.82 7.96 -17.86
C LEU A 102 -12.59 7.38 -19.07
N ILE A 103 -12.83 6.04 -19.13
CA ILE A 103 -13.73 5.45 -20.11
C ILE A 103 -15.20 5.83 -19.80
N ALA A 104 -15.55 5.95 -18.54
CA ALA A 104 -16.86 6.41 -18.11
C ALA A 104 -17.02 7.93 -18.27
N GLU A 105 -18.26 8.39 -18.43
CA GLU A 105 -18.66 9.81 -18.31
C GLU A 105 -19.31 10.09 -16.95
N SER A 106 -20.19 9.20 -16.50
CA SER A 106 -20.89 9.29 -15.22
C SER A 106 -21.36 7.91 -14.77
N ALA A 107 -21.86 7.84 -13.54
CA ALA A 107 -22.55 6.65 -13.07
C ALA A 107 -23.79 7.01 -12.24
N ARG A 108 -24.83 6.18 -12.36
CA ARG A 108 -26.07 6.23 -11.57
C ARG A 108 -26.06 5.07 -10.58
N TYR A 109 -26.46 5.33 -9.34
CA TYR A 109 -26.45 4.33 -8.28
C TYR A 109 -27.42 4.69 -7.15
N PRO A 110 -27.96 3.70 -6.42
CA PRO A 110 -28.75 3.94 -5.21
C PRO A 110 -27.83 4.31 -4.04
N SER A 111 -28.36 5.01 -3.04
CA SER A 111 -27.61 5.42 -1.85
C SER A 111 -26.90 4.27 -1.14
N ASP A 112 -27.39 3.05 -1.26
CA ASP A 112 -26.82 1.84 -0.64
C ASP A 112 -25.80 1.11 -1.52
N TYR A 113 -25.56 1.58 -2.76
CA TYR A 113 -24.65 0.94 -3.72
C TYR A 113 -24.98 -0.54 -4.04
N HIS A 114 -26.25 -0.92 -3.98
CA HIS A 114 -26.67 -2.27 -4.37
C HIS A 114 -26.44 -2.54 -5.87
N TRP A 115 -26.47 -1.52 -6.69
CA TRP A 115 -26.11 -1.56 -8.09
C TRP A 115 -25.47 -0.24 -8.54
N MET A 116 -24.81 -0.29 -9.69
CA MET A 116 -24.29 0.89 -10.37
C MET A 116 -24.45 0.74 -11.89
N GLU A 117 -24.98 1.76 -12.55
CA GLU A 117 -25.01 1.88 -14.01
C GLU A 117 -23.98 2.92 -14.43
N VAL A 118 -23.03 2.50 -15.26
CA VAL A 118 -21.95 3.35 -15.76
C VAL A 118 -22.22 3.69 -17.23
N SER A 119 -22.23 4.99 -17.53
CA SER A 119 -22.32 5.52 -18.89
C SER A 119 -20.91 5.63 -19.48
N ILE A 120 -20.68 4.99 -20.63
CA ILE A 120 -19.40 4.97 -21.32
C ILE A 120 -19.31 6.16 -22.28
N ASN A 121 -18.16 6.82 -22.31
CA ASN A 121 -17.86 7.91 -23.24
C ASN A 121 -17.92 7.37 -24.69
N PRO A 122 -18.75 7.95 -25.56
CA PRO A 122 -18.92 7.47 -26.94
C PRO A 122 -17.65 7.60 -27.80
N HIS A 123 -16.66 8.40 -27.36
CA HIS A 123 -15.36 8.55 -28.02
C HIS A 123 -14.30 7.57 -27.52
N ALA A 124 -14.59 6.79 -26.46
CA ALA A 124 -13.65 5.82 -25.93
C ALA A 124 -13.34 4.73 -26.97
N GLN A 125 -12.06 4.50 -27.22
CA GLN A 125 -11.60 3.54 -28.22
C GLN A 125 -10.27 2.87 -27.85
N PHE A 126 -10.09 1.67 -28.35
CA PHE A 126 -8.79 0.97 -28.30
C PHE A 126 -7.78 1.61 -29.26
N GLN A 127 -6.51 1.25 -29.15
CA GLN A 127 -5.41 1.82 -29.93
C GLN A 127 -5.48 1.54 -31.43
N ASP A 128 -6.33 0.60 -31.87
CA ASP A 128 -6.60 0.31 -33.28
C ASP A 128 -7.83 1.08 -33.81
N GLY A 129 -8.43 1.97 -33.01
CA GLY A 129 -9.60 2.78 -33.36
C GLY A 129 -10.94 2.07 -33.16
N THR A 130 -10.97 0.82 -32.67
CA THR A 130 -12.26 0.18 -32.36
C THR A 130 -12.87 0.78 -31.10
N PRO A 131 -14.19 1.09 -31.09
CA PRO A 131 -14.86 1.63 -29.93
C PRO A 131 -14.81 0.69 -28.72
N ILE A 132 -14.67 1.25 -27.53
CA ILE A 132 -14.89 0.54 -26.27
C ILE A 132 -16.39 0.54 -25.96
N THR A 133 -16.92 -0.60 -25.60
CA THR A 133 -18.36 -0.80 -25.39
C THR A 133 -18.65 -1.43 -24.03
N ALA A 134 -19.90 -1.37 -23.60
CA ALA A 134 -20.37 -2.05 -22.40
C ALA A 134 -20.18 -3.57 -22.47
N GLN A 135 -20.14 -4.14 -23.68
CA GLN A 135 -19.85 -5.56 -23.89
C GLN A 135 -18.40 -5.89 -23.52
N ASP A 136 -17.42 -5.03 -23.87
CA ASP A 136 -16.00 -5.23 -23.47
C ASP A 136 -15.86 -5.20 -21.95
N VAL A 137 -16.61 -4.34 -21.27
CA VAL A 137 -16.65 -4.25 -19.81
C VAL A 137 -17.22 -5.52 -19.17
N ALA A 138 -18.37 -6.01 -19.66
CA ALA A 138 -18.99 -7.24 -19.18
C ALA A 138 -18.11 -8.46 -19.47
N PHE A 139 -17.51 -8.53 -20.66
CA PHE A 139 -16.54 -9.56 -21.04
C PHE A 139 -15.32 -9.56 -20.11
N THR A 140 -14.75 -8.39 -19.82
CA THR A 140 -13.61 -8.24 -18.90
C THR A 140 -13.93 -8.83 -17.53
N PHE A 141 -15.08 -8.46 -16.96
CA PHE A 141 -15.49 -9.01 -15.66
C PHE A 141 -15.63 -10.53 -15.72
N GLY A 142 -16.25 -11.06 -16.78
CA GLY A 142 -16.37 -12.51 -17.01
C GLY A 142 -15.00 -13.21 -17.02
N LYS A 143 -14.01 -12.65 -17.69
CA LYS A 143 -12.64 -13.18 -17.72
C LYS A 143 -11.99 -13.19 -16.33
N PHE A 144 -12.11 -12.12 -15.58
CA PHE A 144 -11.60 -12.07 -14.20
C PHE A 144 -12.28 -13.08 -13.29
N MET A 145 -13.61 -13.29 -13.44
CA MET A 145 -14.37 -14.22 -12.60
C MET A 145 -14.14 -15.69 -12.96
N THR A 146 -13.83 -16.01 -14.21
CA THR A 146 -13.65 -17.40 -14.65
C THR A 146 -12.18 -17.83 -14.63
N GLU A 147 -11.27 -16.96 -15.05
CA GLU A 147 -9.85 -17.27 -15.27
C GLU A 147 -8.90 -16.40 -14.42
N GLY A 148 -9.40 -15.39 -13.71
CA GLY A 148 -8.59 -14.51 -12.85
C GLY A 148 -8.06 -15.21 -11.59
N VAL A 149 -7.25 -14.47 -10.84
CA VAL A 149 -6.68 -14.98 -9.58
C VAL A 149 -7.76 -15.35 -8.56
N PRO A 150 -7.52 -16.38 -7.73
CA PRO A 150 -8.53 -16.86 -6.77
C PRO A 150 -9.10 -15.76 -5.86
N GLN A 151 -8.26 -14.83 -5.41
CA GLN A 151 -8.64 -13.72 -4.53
C GLN A 151 -9.71 -12.83 -5.18
N PHE A 152 -9.58 -12.53 -6.47
CA PHE A 152 -10.59 -11.77 -7.21
C PHE A 152 -11.94 -12.49 -7.24
N ARG A 153 -11.93 -13.78 -7.56
CA ARG A 153 -13.16 -14.60 -7.61
C ARG A 153 -13.85 -14.72 -6.26
N VAL A 154 -13.09 -14.71 -5.18
CA VAL A 154 -13.64 -14.71 -3.81
C VAL A 154 -14.27 -13.36 -3.48
N ALA A 155 -13.55 -12.25 -3.73
CA ALA A 155 -14.00 -10.90 -3.41
C ALA A 155 -15.29 -10.52 -4.17
N PHE A 156 -15.38 -10.87 -5.45
CA PHE A 156 -16.51 -10.51 -6.32
C PHE A 156 -17.54 -11.64 -6.49
N ARG A 157 -17.57 -12.60 -5.58
CA ARG A 157 -18.56 -13.69 -5.63
C ARG A 157 -19.98 -13.17 -5.59
N GLY A 158 -20.78 -13.54 -6.58
CA GLY A 158 -22.19 -13.13 -6.69
C GLY A 158 -22.42 -11.79 -7.36
N VAL A 159 -21.37 -11.00 -7.64
CA VAL A 159 -21.48 -9.78 -8.44
C VAL A 159 -21.83 -10.15 -9.88
N GLN A 160 -22.75 -9.39 -10.50
CA GLN A 160 -23.13 -9.54 -11.90
C GLN A 160 -22.80 -8.26 -12.66
N VAL A 161 -22.29 -8.39 -13.87
CA VAL A 161 -22.02 -7.27 -14.78
C VAL A 161 -22.65 -7.56 -16.12
N LYS A 162 -23.48 -6.63 -16.59
CA LYS A 162 -24.29 -6.78 -17.82
C LYS A 162 -24.22 -5.52 -18.65
N ALA A 163 -24.03 -5.66 -19.96
CA ALA A 163 -24.27 -4.60 -20.91
C ALA A 163 -25.77 -4.41 -21.08
N LEU A 164 -26.32 -3.23 -20.72
CA LEU A 164 -27.73 -2.90 -20.95
C LEU A 164 -27.96 -2.43 -22.38
N ASN A 165 -27.01 -1.73 -22.93
CA ASN A 165 -26.91 -1.29 -24.31
C ASN A 165 -25.44 -1.07 -24.68
N ARG A 166 -25.17 -0.50 -25.86
CA ARG A 166 -23.79 -0.31 -26.35
C ARG A 166 -22.92 0.50 -25.41
N LEU A 167 -23.46 1.50 -24.70
CA LEU A 167 -22.71 2.47 -23.89
C LEU A 167 -23.12 2.47 -22.42
N THR A 168 -23.96 1.54 -21.97
CA THR A 168 -24.35 1.47 -20.56
C THR A 168 -24.09 0.07 -20.01
N VAL A 169 -23.27 -0.02 -18.99
CA VAL A 169 -23.00 -1.27 -18.24
C VAL A 169 -23.63 -1.16 -16.85
N ARG A 170 -24.27 -2.23 -16.40
CA ARG A 170 -24.83 -2.36 -15.06
C ARG A 170 -24.08 -3.39 -14.25
N ILE A 171 -23.72 -2.99 -13.04
CA ILE A 171 -23.07 -3.81 -12.01
C ILE A 171 -24.10 -4.05 -10.93
N GLU A 172 -24.37 -5.29 -10.58
CA GLU A 172 -25.27 -5.68 -9.50
C GLU A 172 -24.50 -6.39 -8.40
N MET A 173 -24.66 -5.91 -7.18
CA MET A 173 -24.00 -6.43 -6.00
C MET A 173 -24.91 -7.44 -5.27
N PRO A 174 -24.42 -8.57 -4.73
CA PRO A 174 -25.23 -9.50 -3.96
C PRO A 174 -25.73 -8.92 -2.64
N LYS A 175 -25.06 -7.88 -2.15
CA LYS A 175 -25.44 -7.06 -0.99
C LYS A 175 -24.85 -5.65 -1.16
N PRO A 176 -25.41 -4.63 -0.51
CA PRO A 176 -24.84 -3.28 -0.53
C PRO A 176 -23.37 -3.27 -0.13
N ASP A 177 -22.49 -2.74 -0.99
CA ASP A 177 -21.06 -2.65 -0.72
C ASP A 177 -20.40 -1.56 -1.60
N LYS A 178 -20.28 -0.35 -1.04
CA LYS A 178 -19.65 0.79 -1.71
C LYS A 178 -18.19 0.50 -2.07
N ASP A 179 -17.42 -0.06 -1.15
CA ASP A 179 -16.00 -0.29 -1.33
C ASP A 179 -15.71 -1.29 -2.44
N LEU A 180 -16.52 -2.36 -2.51
CA LEU A 180 -16.35 -3.39 -3.52
C LEU A 180 -16.68 -2.85 -4.92
N VAL A 181 -17.79 -2.12 -5.07
CA VAL A 181 -18.17 -1.53 -6.36
C VAL A 181 -17.16 -0.49 -6.83
N LEU A 182 -16.65 0.37 -5.93
CA LEU A 182 -15.64 1.36 -6.28
C LEU A 182 -14.28 0.72 -6.61
N SER A 183 -13.93 -0.39 -6.00
CA SER A 183 -12.72 -1.14 -6.35
C SER A 183 -12.81 -1.75 -7.75
N TRP A 184 -14.02 -2.13 -8.18
CA TRP A 184 -14.23 -2.72 -9.50
C TRP A 184 -14.15 -1.71 -10.66
N ILE A 185 -14.63 -0.48 -10.49
CA ILE A 185 -14.70 0.52 -11.57
C ILE A 185 -13.32 1.00 -12.07
N THR A 186 -12.25 0.68 -11.36
CA THR A 186 -10.85 0.96 -11.77
C THR A 186 -10.18 -0.20 -12.50
N LEU A 187 -10.85 -1.35 -12.61
CA LEU A 187 -10.28 -2.47 -13.37
C LEU A 187 -10.11 -2.09 -14.84
N PRO A 188 -9.06 -2.59 -15.50
CA PRO A 188 -8.82 -2.32 -16.91
C PRO A 188 -9.96 -2.89 -17.77
N VAL A 189 -10.30 -2.19 -18.85
CA VAL A 189 -11.25 -2.70 -19.84
C VAL A 189 -10.49 -3.38 -20.97
N LEU A 190 -10.73 -4.68 -21.13
CA LEU A 190 -10.02 -5.53 -22.10
C LEU A 190 -10.81 -5.62 -23.41
N PRO A 191 -10.15 -5.56 -24.58
CA PRO A 191 -10.84 -5.74 -25.86
C PRO A 191 -11.27 -7.20 -26.03
N GLU A 192 -12.58 -7.46 -26.07
CA GLU A 192 -13.15 -8.79 -26.26
C GLU A 192 -12.56 -9.47 -27.50
N LYS A 193 -12.46 -8.75 -28.61
CA LYS A 193 -11.94 -9.28 -29.88
C LYS A 193 -10.52 -9.83 -29.79
N PHE A 194 -9.70 -9.30 -28.88
CA PHE A 194 -8.33 -9.79 -28.66
C PHE A 194 -8.31 -10.96 -27.69
N TRP A 195 -9.08 -10.90 -26.60
CA TRP A 195 -9.01 -11.83 -25.48
C TRP A 195 -9.97 -13.03 -25.57
N GLN A 196 -11.01 -12.99 -26.40
CA GLN A 196 -12.05 -14.02 -26.46
C GLN A 196 -11.51 -15.44 -26.69
N ASN A 197 -10.47 -15.59 -27.50
CA ASN A 197 -9.86 -16.87 -27.86
C ASN A 197 -8.52 -17.13 -27.11
N LYS A 198 -8.24 -16.40 -26.04
CA LYS A 198 -7.01 -16.54 -25.25
C LYS A 198 -7.34 -16.89 -23.80
N LYS A 199 -6.50 -17.72 -23.21
CA LYS A 199 -6.55 -17.98 -21.77
C LYS A 199 -6.02 -16.77 -21.02
N PHE A 200 -6.85 -16.19 -20.17
CA PHE A 200 -6.54 -14.96 -19.47
C PHE A 200 -5.39 -15.11 -18.46
N ASN A 201 -5.26 -16.28 -17.86
CA ASN A 201 -4.24 -16.60 -16.85
C ASN A 201 -2.94 -17.19 -17.44
N GLU A 202 -2.78 -17.21 -18.75
CA GLU A 202 -1.57 -17.72 -19.43
C GLU A 202 -0.66 -16.58 -19.89
N PRO A 203 0.68 -16.79 -19.91
CA PRO A 203 1.63 -15.84 -20.47
C PRO A 203 1.37 -15.55 -21.95
N ILE A 204 1.59 -14.29 -22.37
CA ILE A 204 1.56 -13.87 -23.77
C ILE A 204 2.92 -13.28 -24.13
N GLY A 205 3.62 -13.88 -25.10
CA GLY A 205 4.98 -13.49 -25.52
C GLY A 205 5.04 -12.28 -26.48
N TYR A 206 3.92 -11.62 -26.74
CA TYR A 206 3.82 -10.45 -27.63
C TYR A 206 2.87 -9.40 -27.04
N PRO A 207 3.03 -8.11 -27.41
CA PRO A 207 2.20 -7.03 -26.90
C PRO A 207 0.72 -7.21 -27.25
N PRO A 208 -0.20 -7.05 -26.27
CA PRO A 208 -1.63 -7.10 -26.52
C PRO A 208 -2.15 -5.83 -27.19
N LEU A 209 -3.34 -5.89 -27.81
CA LEU A 209 -4.12 -4.71 -28.14
C LEU A 209 -4.55 -4.00 -26.85
N ALA A 210 -4.30 -2.71 -26.76
CA ALA A 210 -4.46 -1.90 -25.55
C ALA A 210 -5.34 -0.65 -25.82
N SER A 211 -5.60 0.15 -24.78
CA SER A 211 -6.36 1.40 -24.89
C SER A 211 -5.58 2.61 -24.37
N GLY A 212 -4.59 2.41 -23.52
CA GLY A 212 -3.85 3.45 -22.80
C GLY A 212 -2.96 4.36 -23.68
N PRO A 213 -2.30 5.35 -23.02
CA PRO A 213 -1.54 6.40 -23.73
C PRO A 213 -0.23 5.91 -24.36
N TYR A 214 0.24 4.73 -24.01
CA TYR A 214 1.46 4.11 -24.54
C TYR A 214 1.20 2.73 -25.12
N ARG A 215 1.99 2.37 -26.14
CA ARG A 215 2.01 1.03 -26.73
C ARG A 215 3.42 0.51 -26.82
N VAL A 216 3.61 -0.80 -26.66
CA VAL A 216 4.91 -1.44 -26.87
C VAL A 216 5.27 -1.39 -28.35
N THR A 217 6.45 -0.85 -28.67
CA THR A 217 6.94 -0.72 -30.07
C THR A 217 8.22 -1.46 -30.33
N SER A 218 9.01 -1.76 -29.29
CA SER A 218 10.22 -2.57 -29.41
C SER A 218 10.50 -3.28 -28.09
N TYR A 219 10.98 -4.49 -28.15
CA TYR A 219 11.32 -5.27 -26.96
C TYR A 219 12.31 -6.38 -27.26
N LYS A 220 13.03 -6.78 -26.22
CA LYS A 220 13.84 -8.02 -26.24
C LYS A 220 13.69 -8.68 -24.87
N SER A 221 13.12 -9.88 -24.84
CA SER A 221 12.80 -10.60 -23.60
C SER A 221 13.97 -10.59 -22.62
N GLY A 222 13.70 -10.25 -21.36
CA GLY A 222 14.69 -10.15 -20.30
C GLY A 222 15.71 -9.03 -20.42
N GLN A 223 15.66 -8.19 -21.47
CA GLN A 223 16.65 -7.13 -21.68
C GLN A 223 16.05 -5.74 -21.69
N PHE A 224 15.02 -5.49 -22.48
CA PHE A 224 14.34 -4.19 -22.48
C PHE A 224 12.93 -4.25 -23.02
N ILE A 225 12.13 -3.27 -22.64
CA ILE A 225 10.83 -2.95 -23.26
C ILE A 225 10.81 -1.46 -23.58
N GLN A 226 10.38 -1.10 -24.78
CA GLN A 226 10.18 0.28 -25.20
C GLN A 226 8.72 0.53 -25.55
N TYR A 227 8.18 1.57 -24.99
CA TYR A 227 6.85 2.08 -25.24
C TYR A 227 6.93 3.38 -26.02
N SER A 228 6.04 3.56 -26.98
CA SER A 228 5.86 4.82 -27.70
C SER A 228 4.50 5.43 -27.38
N ARG A 229 4.47 6.74 -27.21
CA ARG A 229 3.23 7.48 -26.96
C ARG A 229 2.28 7.35 -28.15
N VAL A 230 1.03 7.09 -27.87
CA VAL A 230 -0.06 7.05 -28.84
C VAL A 230 -0.45 8.49 -29.17
N LYS A 231 -0.07 9.00 -30.34
CA LYS A 231 -0.27 10.42 -30.70
C LYS A 231 -1.75 10.83 -30.79
N ASN A 232 -2.59 9.90 -31.18
CA ASN A 232 -4.05 10.08 -31.29
C ASN A 232 -4.77 9.37 -30.13
N TYR A 233 -4.18 9.34 -28.95
CA TYR A 233 -4.82 8.78 -27.78
C TYR A 233 -6.14 9.51 -27.49
N TRP A 234 -7.25 8.78 -27.50
CA TRP A 234 -8.59 9.32 -27.43
C TRP A 234 -8.86 10.17 -26.18
N ALA A 235 -8.23 9.82 -25.06
CA ALA A 235 -8.42 10.47 -23.76
C ALA A 235 -7.35 11.53 -23.44
N ALA A 236 -6.52 11.94 -24.39
CA ALA A 236 -5.39 12.85 -24.14
C ALA A 236 -5.83 14.21 -23.53
N ASP A 237 -6.98 14.72 -23.96
CA ASP A 237 -7.51 16.02 -23.54
C ASP A 237 -8.50 15.96 -22.38
N LEU A 238 -8.78 14.75 -21.86
CA LEU A 238 -9.60 14.62 -20.65
C LEU A 238 -8.89 15.26 -19.45
N PRO A 239 -9.62 15.88 -18.52
CA PRO A 239 -9.05 16.54 -17.34
C PRO A 239 -8.04 15.67 -16.56
N VAL A 240 -8.32 14.39 -16.44
CA VAL A 240 -7.48 13.41 -15.74
C VAL A 240 -6.13 13.12 -16.43
N ASN A 241 -5.99 13.45 -17.72
CA ASN A 241 -4.80 13.15 -18.52
C ASN A 241 -4.07 14.40 -19.03
N ARG A 242 -4.70 15.57 -18.96
CA ARG A 242 -4.09 16.81 -19.42
C ARG A 242 -2.82 17.13 -18.65
N GLY A 243 -1.70 17.37 -19.35
CA GLY A 243 -0.39 17.63 -18.76
C GLY A 243 0.38 16.36 -18.34
N ARG A 244 -0.14 15.17 -18.62
CA ARG A 244 0.50 13.87 -18.33
C ARG A 244 0.98 13.18 -19.61
N PHE A 245 1.77 12.12 -19.47
CA PHE A 245 2.25 11.28 -20.59
C PHE A 245 3.02 12.10 -21.64
N ASN A 246 4.01 12.86 -21.19
CA ASN A 246 4.67 13.85 -22.02
C ASN A 246 5.79 13.28 -22.90
N PHE A 247 6.42 12.16 -22.51
CA PHE A 247 7.49 11.54 -23.28
C PHE A 247 6.96 10.83 -24.54
N ASP A 248 7.64 11.00 -25.67
CA ASP A 248 7.34 10.21 -26.88
C ASP A 248 7.78 8.75 -26.73
N THR A 249 8.82 8.53 -25.94
CA THR A 249 9.38 7.20 -25.70
C THR A 249 9.66 6.97 -24.23
N LEU A 250 9.09 5.89 -23.69
CA LEU A 250 9.47 5.31 -22.40
C LEU A 250 10.24 4.03 -22.66
N ARG A 251 11.44 3.88 -22.12
CA ARG A 251 12.23 2.66 -22.25
C ARG A 251 12.61 2.14 -20.86
N TYR A 252 12.47 0.84 -20.67
CA TYR A 252 12.89 0.13 -19.47
C TYR A 252 13.98 -0.86 -19.85
N ASP A 253 15.19 -0.68 -19.33
CA ASP A 253 16.31 -1.60 -19.47
C ASP A 253 16.42 -2.48 -18.21
N TYR A 254 16.56 -3.81 -18.43
CA TYR A 254 16.60 -4.78 -17.35
C TYR A 254 18.04 -5.11 -16.95
N TYR A 255 18.28 -5.14 -15.66
CA TYR A 255 19.54 -5.49 -15.04
C TYR A 255 19.33 -6.63 -14.04
N LEU A 256 20.24 -7.58 -13.99
CA LEU A 256 20.14 -8.69 -13.04
C LEU A 256 20.64 -8.34 -11.64
N ASP A 257 21.49 -7.30 -11.54
CA ASP A 257 22.10 -6.85 -10.28
C ASP A 257 21.95 -5.34 -10.10
N ASP A 258 21.59 -4.93 -8.89
CA ASP A 258 21.36 -3.52 -8.55
C ASP A 258 22.65 -2.67 -8.54
N ASN A 259 23.81 -3.25 -8.25
CA ASN A 259 25.07 -2.51 -8.32
C ASN A 259 25.48 -2.27 -9.77
N VAL A 260 25.26 -3.25 -10.66
CA VAL A 260 25.46 -3.07 -12.09
C VAL A 260 24.51 -1.99 -12.63
N ALA A 261 23.24 -2.02 -12.24
CA ALA A 261 22.28 -0.96 -12.58
C ALA A 261 22.75 0.41 -12.08
N PHE A 262 23.26 0.50 -10.86
CA PHE A 262 23.76 1.76 -10.30
C PHE A 262 24.96 2.32 -11.08
N GLU A 263 25.93 1.47 -11.45
CA GLU A 263 27.07 1.92 -12.29
C GLU A 263 26.62 2.34 -13.69
N ALA A 264 25.64 1.62 -14.28
CA ALA A 264 25.01 1.98 -15.54
C ALA A 264 24.31 3.36 -15.46
N PHE A 265 23.64 3.69 -14.34
CA PHE A 265 23.07 5.03 -14.09
C PHE A 265 24.15 6.13 -14.13
N LYS A 266 25.23 5.95 -13.38
CA LYS A 266 26.34 6.92 -13.35
C LYS A 266 27.01 7.08 -14.72
N ALA A 267 27.03 6.02 -15.51
CA ALA A 267 27.52 6.03 -16.89
C ALA A 267 26.51 6.59 -17.90
N GLY A 268 25.27 6.94 -17.49
CA GLY A 268 24.23 7.52 -18.35
C GLY A 268 23.53 6.53 -19.27
N ALA A 269 23.56 5.25 -18.94
CA ALA A 269 22.81 4.24 -19.70
C ALA A 269 21.30 4.37 -19.51
N TYR A 270 20.86 4.91 -18.37
CA TYR A 270 19.47 5.28 -18.12
C TYR A 270 19.39 6.57 -17.29
N ASP A 271 18.20 7.15 -17.16
CA ASP A 271 18.03 8.56 -16.90
C ASP A 271 17.65 8.93 -15.47
N LEU A 272 16.90 8.07 -14.79
CA LEU A 272 16.37 8.35 -13.45
C LEU A 272 16.44 7.11 -12.58
N ARG A 273 16.80 7.32 -11.31
CA ARG A 273 16.85 6.28 -10.29
C ARG A 273 16.24 6.79 -8.99
N GLU A 274 15.34 5.99 -8.42
CA GLU A 274 14.92 6.08 -7.04
C GLU A 274 15.84 5.19 -6.18
N GLU A 275 16.40 5.75 -5.09
CA GLU A 275 17.35 5.03 -4.24
C GLU A 275 16.75 4.69 -2.88
N SER A 276 16.55 3.41 -2.66
CA SER A 276 16.06 2.88 -1.37
C SER A 276 17.16 2.69 -0.33
N SER A 277 18.42 2.50 -0.77
CA SER A 277 19.55 2.27 0.12
C SER A 277 20.10 3.57 0.70
N ALA A 278 19.88 3.79 1.99
CA ALA A 278 20.47 4.91 2.72
C ALA A 278 22.01 4.95 2.61
N LYS A 279 22.66 3.80 2.71
CA LYS A 279 24.12 3.67 2.59
C LYS A 279 24.62 4.08 1.20
N LYS A 280 24.00 3.56 0.13
CA LYS A 280 24.38 3.97 -1.24
C LYS A 280 24.18 5.46 -1.43
N TRP A 281 23.05 6.01 -1.02
CA TRP A 281 22.73 7.44 -1.14
C TRP A 281 23.76 8.33 -0.45
N ALA A 282 24.17 7.97 0.75
CA ALA A 282 25.14 8.72 1.53
C ALA A 282 26.58 8.61 0.99
N THR A 283 26.96 7.44 0.45
CA THR A 283 28.39 7.14 0.21
C THR A 283 28.76 7.04 -1.27
N GLN A 284 27.83 6.72 -2.17
CA GLN A 284 28.15 6.38 -3.56
C GLN A 284 27.62 7.39 -4.60
N TYR A 285 26.61 8.21 -4.26
CA TYR A 285 26.09 9.28 -5.13
C TYR A 285 27.03 10.50 -5.16
N ARG A 286 28.23 10.30 -5.68
CA ARG A 286 29.32 11.27 -5.76
C ARG A 286 30.15 11.09 -7.04
N GLY A 287 30.96 12.07 -7.39
CA GLY A 287 31.83 12.09 -8.56
C GLY A 287 31.51 13.23 -9.51
N ARG A 288 32.25 13.31 -10.64
CA ARG A 288 32.21 14.45 -11.57
C ARG A 288 30.79 14.82 -12.04
N ASN A 289 29.95 13.84 -12.40
CA ASN A 289 28.61 14.09 -12.91
C ASN A 289 27.68 14.72 -11.87
N PHE A 290 27.91 14.43 -10.56
CA PHE A 290 27.18 15.07 -9.46
C PHE A 290 27.71 16.47 -9.14
N THR A 291 29.04 16.67 -9.14
CA THR A 291 29.65 17.98 -8.86
C THR A 291 29.45 18.98 -9.98
N SER A 292 29.32 18.52 -11.24
CA SER A 292 28.99 19.34 -12.40
C SER A 292 27.49 19.61 -12.58
N HIS A 293 26.64 19.05 -11.69
CA HIS A 293 25.19 19.08 -11.81
C HIS A 293 24.63 18.44 -13.10
N ALA A 294 25.41 17.61 -13.80
CA ALA A 294 24.90 16.80 -14.89
C ALA A 294 23.90 15.74 -14.38
N ILE A 295 24.11 15.25 -13.16
CA ILE A 295 23.12 14.46 -12.41
C ILE A 295 22.63 15.31 -11.25
N VAL A 296 21.33 15.50 -11.18
CA VAL A 296 20.62 16.10 -10.05
C VAL A 296 20.39 15.02 -9.00
N LYS A 297 20.62 15.38 -7.74
CA LYS A 297 20.36 14.54 -6.57
C LYS A 297 19.39 15.29 -5.66
N ALA A 298 18.21 14.77 -5.45
CA ALA A 298 17.16 15.40 -4.66
C ALA A 298 16.56 14.45 -3.61
N THR A 299 16.22 15.04 -2.48
CA THR A 299 15.46 14.38 -1.41
C THR A 299 14.19 15.18 -1.20
N THR A 300 13.05 14.53 -1.21
CA THR A 300 11.77 15.17 -0.91
C THR A 300 11.15 14.53 0.32
N PRO A 301 10.54 15.31 1.24
CA PRO A 301 9.83 14.76 2.38
C PRO A 301 8.73 13.78 1.93
N ASN A 302 8.50 12.77 2.75
CA ASN A 302 7.42 11.81 2.61
C ASN A 302 6.51 11.95 3.84
N ASP A 303 5.59 12.91 3.77
CA ASP A 303 4.70 13.30 4.87
C ASP A 303 3.31 12.66 4.78
N VAL A 304 3.09 11.77 3.81
CA VAL A 304 1.84 11.03 3.63
C VAL A 304 1.91 9.64 4.27
N ALA A 305 0.79 8.94 4.31
CA ALA A 305 0.74 7.54 4.71
C ALA A 305 1.87 6.75 4.05
N THR A 306 2.68 6.09 4.85
CA THR A 306 3.89 5.42 4.37
C THR A 306 4.06 4.04 5.00
N ASP A 307 4.72 3.16 4.28
CA ASP A 307 5.10 1.85 4.78
C ASP A 307 6.02 1.97 5.99
N THR A 308 5.73 1.19 7.02
CA THR A 308 6.52 1.17 8.26
C THR A 308 7.10 -0.21 8.52
N ARG A 309 8.27 -0.23 9.11
CA ARG A 309 8.93 -1.47 9.52
C ARG A 309 8.75 -1.71 11.01
N TRP A 310 8.45 -2.95 11.33
CA TRP A 310 8.25 -3.45 12.68
C TRP A 310 8.98 -4.78 12.86
N LEU A 311 9.22 -5.14 14.10
CA LEU A 311 9.73 -6.46 14.44
C LEU A 311 8.64 -7.17 15.27
N ALA A 312 7.95 -8.10 14.64
CA ALA A 312 6.78 -8.75 15.21
C ALA A 312 7.17 -9.90 16.13
N PHE A 313 6.60 -9.90 17.33
CA PHE A 313 6.57 -11.08 18.19
C PHE A 313 5.49 -12.05 17.71
N ASN A 314 5.76 -13.35 17.75
CA ASN A 314 4.68 -14.31 17.67
C ASN A 314 3.96 -14.37 19.03
N ASN A 315 2.86 -13.62 19.17
CA ASN A 315 2.14 -13.50 20.43
C ASN A 315 1.40 -14.77 20.85
N GLU A 316 1.35 -15.83 20.02
CA GLU A 316 0.91 -17.16 20.45
C GLU A 316 1.96 -17.90 21.30
N LYS A 317 3.24 -17.46 21.26
CA LYS A 317 4.30 -18.06 22.08
C LYS A 317 4.23 -17.55 23.51
N ALA A 318 4.18 -18.48 24.47
CA ALA A 318 4.14 -18.14 25.90
C ALA A 318 5.30 -17.21 26.35
N LEU A 319 6.44 -17.28 25.67
CA LEU A 319 7.60 -16.44 25.92
C LEU A 319 7.28 -14.95 25.78
N PHE A 320 6.39 -14.58 24.85
CA PHE A 320 6.01 -13.19 24.55
C PHE A 320 4.61 -12.82 25.05
N ALA A 321 3.94 -13.67 25.82
CA ALA A 321 2.60 -13.41 26.32
C ALA A 321 2.54 -12.20 27.29
N ASP A 322 3.58 -12.02 28.11
CA ASP A 322 3.65 -10.91 29.06
C ASP A 322 4.11 -9.62 28.36
N ARG A 323 3.27 -8.57 28.41
CA ARG A 323 3.58 -7.23 27.85
C ARG A 323 4.94 -6.68 28.33
N ARG A 324 5.27 -6.88 29.61
CA ARG A 324 6.53 -6.39 30.21
C ARG A 324 7.77 -7.01 29.53
N VAL A 325 7.65 -8.25 29.07
CA VAL A 325 8.71 -8.90 28.27
C VAL A 325 8.85 -8.18 26.93
N ARG A 326 7.75 -7.92 26.22
CA ARG A 326 7.78 -7.24 24.92
C ARG A 326 8.32 -5.81 25.04
N GLU A 327 7.93 -5.08 26.09
CA GLU A 327 8.46 -3.74 26.38
C GLU A 327 9.96 -3.78 26.69
N ALA A 328 10.43 -4.77 27.46
CA ALA A 328 11.85 -4.93 27.75
C ALA A 328 12.68 -5.17 26.49
N LEU A 329 12.20 -6.00 25.58
CA LEU A 329 12.88 -6.23 24.29
C LEU A 329 12.83 -4.97 23.41
N THR A 330 11.76 -4.19 23.48
CA THR A 330 11.64 -2.91 22.77
C THR A 330 12.67 -1.88 23.26
N LEU A 331 12.94 -1.83 24.58
CA LEU A 331 13.97 -0.98 25.18
C LEU A 331 15.39 -1.39 24.77
N ALA A 332 15.61 -2.67 24.45
CA ALA A 332 16.88 -3.16 23.98
C ALA A 332 17.17 -2.86 22.50
N PHE A 333 16.17 -2.37 21.75
CA PHE A 333 16.31 -2.01 20.33
C PHE A 333 16.79 -0.57 20.19
N ASP A 334 18.12 -0.39 20.06
CA ASP A 334 18.78 0.93 19.94
C ASP A 334 18.67 1.47 18.51
N PHE A 335 17.52 2.04 18.18
CA PHE A 335 17.29 2.63 16.85
C PHE A 335 18.21 3.81 16.57
N GLU A 336 18.44 4.69 17.52
CA GLU A 336 19.20 5.92 17.34
C GLU A 336 20.66 5.61 16.92
N TRP A 337 21.27 4.63 17.58
CA TRP A 337 22.59 4.16 17.17
C TRP A 337 22.56 3.51 15.79
N MET A 338 21.60 2.61 15.53
CA MET A 338 21.46 1.97 14.22
C MET A 338 21.24 2.99 13.11
N ASN A 339 20.40 3.99 13.35
CA ASN A 339 20.13 5.04 12.38
C ASN A 339 21.38 5.85 12.06
N LYS A 340 22.16 6.20 13.07
CA LYS A 340 23.43 6.93 12.90
C LYS A 340 24.51 6.07 12.25
N ALA A 341 24.75 4.87 12.77
CA ALA A 341 25.89 4.04 12.39
C ALA A 341 25.68 3.24 11.09
N LEU A 342 24.44 2.73 10.86
CA LEU A 342 24.13 1.86 9.73
C LEU A 342 23.37 2.58 8.62
N PHE A 343 22.48 3.53 8.97
CA PHE A 343 21.55 4.14 8.05
C PHE A 343 21.82 5.63 7.77
N TYR A 344 22.94 6.16 8.27
CA TYR A 344 23.38 7.54 7.98
C TYR A 344 22.35 8.62 8.33
N GLY A 345 21.51 8.39 9.35
CA GLY A 345 20.45 9.29 9.77
C GLY A 345 19.25 9.35 8.84
N ALA A 346 19.11 8.41 7.91
CA ALA A 346 18.17 8.49 6.80
C ALA A 346 16.73 8.07 7.13
N TYR A 347 16.49 7.46 8.29
CA TYR A 347 15.17 6.98 8.69
C TYR A 347 14.63 7.73 9.91
N LYS A 348 13.32 7.70 10.10
CA LYS A 348 12.66 8.08 11.34
C LYS A 348 12.12 6.85 12.07
N ARG A 349 12.07 6.90 13.39
CA ARG A 349 11.47 5.85 14.21
C ARG A 349 9.98 5.76 13.92
N THR A 350 9.47 4.56 13.68
CA THR A 350 8.03 4.31 13.58
C THR A 350 7.37 4.58 14.93
N ASP A 351 6.25 5.28 14.95
CA ASP A 351 5.51 5.63 16.16
C ASP A 351 3.98 5.45 16.04
N SER A 352 3.51 4.91 14.92
CA SER A 352 2.10 4.61 14.67
C SER A 352 1.94 3.54 13.58
N TYR A 353 0.89 2.73 13.67
CA TYR A 353 0.47 1.83 12.59
C TYR A 353 -0.23 2.58 11.45
N PHE A 354 -0.68 3.82 11.72
CA PHE A 354 -1.23 4.75 10.72
C PHE A 354 -0.28 5.92 10.48
N GLN A 355 1.00 5.61 10.27
CA GLN A 355 2.08 6.59 10.14
C GLN A 355 1.74 7.71 9.16
N ASN A 356 1.95 8.97 9.58
CA ASN A 356 1.72 10.19 8.81
C ASN A 356 0.24 10.41 8.39
N THR A 357 -0.72 9.86 9.13
CA THR A 357 -2.15 10.10 8.90
C THR A 357 -2.83 10.73 10.10
N ALA A 358 -4.04 11.22 9.91
CA ALA A 358 -4.90 11.71 11.00
C ALA A 358 -5.33 10.59 11.96
N TYR A 359 -5.26 9.34 11.54
CA TYR A 359 -5.64 8.16 12.33
C TYR A 359 -4.54 7.70 13.31
N ALA A 360 -3.36 8.28 13.23
CA ALA A 360 -2.29 8.03 14.21
C ALA A 360 -2.68 8.56 15.59
N ALA A 361 -2.46 7.76 16.63
CA ALA A 361 -2.71 8.12 18.04
C ALA A 361 -1.64 9.11 18.53
N ARG A 362 -1.84 10.38 18.27
CA ARG A 362 -0.95 11.46 18.71
C ARG A 362 -1.39 12.05 20.04
N GLY A 363 -0.42 12.45 20.88
CA GLY A 363 -0.71 13.11 22.15
C GLY A 363 -1.52 12.25 23.11
N TYR A 364 -2.25 12.90 24.01
CA TYR A 364 -3.19 12.27 24.93
C TYR A 364 -4.49 11.88 24.19
N PRO A 365 -5.23 10.85 24.66
CA PRO A 365 -6.53 10.54 24.09
C PRO A 365 -7.51 11.70 24.27
N ASP A 366 -8.22 12.06 23.21
CA ASP A 366 -9.30 13.03 23.26
C ASP A 366 -10.61 12.42 23.82
N ALA A 367 -11.67 13.23 23.90
CA ALA A 367 -12.96 12.82 24.46
C ALA A 367 -13.58 11.65 23.68
N ASP A 368 -13.49 11.66 22.34
CA ASP A 368 -14.08 10.65 21.48
C ASP A 368 -13.34 9.31 21.61
N GLN A 369 -12.01 9.33 21.68
CA GLN A 369 -11.21 8.15 21.98
C GLN A 369 -11.50 7.60 23.38
N LEU A 370 -11.63 8.48 24.39
CA LEU A 370 -11.93 8.07 25.77
C LEU A 370 -13.30 7.39 25.88
N VAL A 371 -14.32 7.87 25.18
CA VAL A 371 -15.64 7.23 25.13
C VAL A 371 -15.55 5.79 24.61
N LEU A 372 -14.74 5.56 23.57
CA LEU A 372 -14.55 4.23 22.98
C LEU A 372 -13.73 3.29 23.88
N LEU A 373 -12.74 3.81 24.59
CA LEU A 373 -11.80 3.03 25.40
C LEU A 373 -12.28 2.80 26.86
N ALA A 374 -13.06 3.71 27.42
CA ALA A 374 -13.47 3.67 28.82
C ALA A 374 -14.17 2.37 29.26
N PRO A 375 -15.04 1.73 28.46
CA PRO A 375 -15.66 0.44 28.81
C PRO A 375 -14.65 -0.67 29.08
N TYR A 376 -13.44 -0.55 28.53
CA TYR A 376 -12.39 -1.58 28.57
C TYR A 376 -11.24 -1.24 29.50
N LYS A 377 -11.41 -0.22 30.36
CA LYS A 377 -10.35 0.31 31.25
C LYS A 377 -9.67 -0.76 32.10
N ALA A 378 -10.41 -1.77 32.54
CA ALA A 378 -9.85 -2.86 33.35
C ALA A 378 -8.95 -3.82 32.55
N GLN A 379 -9.05 -3.83 31.22
CA GLN A 379 -8.32 -4.71 30.32
C GLN A 379 -7.12 -4.01 29.67
N LEU A 380 -7.06 -2.67 29.75
CA LEU A 380 -6.08 -1.84 29.09
C LEU A 380 -5.02 -1.32 30.07
N PRO A 381 -3.79 -1.14 29.61
CA PRO A 381 -2.77 -0.44 30.39
C PRO A 381 -3.23 0.97 30.75
N ALA A 382 -2.90 1.42 31.96
CA ALA A 382 -3.30 2.76 32.44
C ALA A 382 -2.76 3.89 31.53
N GLU A 383 -1.62 3.66 30.92
CA GLU A 383 -0.94 4.58 30.00
C GLU A 383 -1.79 4.91 28.76
N VAL A 384 -2.67 4.01 28.33
CA VAL A 384 -3.62 4.25 27.22
C VAL A 384 -4.46 5.50 27.48
N PHE A 385 -4.80 5.78 28.74
CA PHE A 385 -5.69 6.87 29.16
C PHE A 385 -4.94 8.14 29.56
N ASN A 386 -3.70 8.01 30.01
CA ASN A 386 -3.02 9.07 30.74
C ASN A 386 -1.73 9.56 30.07
N ASN A 387 -1.27 8.89 29.00
CA ASN A 387 0.02 9.17 28.40
C ASN A 387 -0.07 9.39 26.89
N ALA A 388 0.76 10.29 26.38
CA ALA A 388 1.09 10.33 24.97
C ALA A 388 2.06 9.19 24.65
N TYR A 389 1.75 8.40 23.63
CA TYR A 389 2.67 7.34 23.21
C TYR A 389 3.88 7.94 22.50
N ALA A 390 5.05 7.43 22.86
CA ALA A 390 6.30 7.60 22.11
C ALA A 390 7.11 6.30 22.22
N PRO A 391 7.72 5.83 21.11
CA PRO A 391 8.63 4.70 21.19
C PRO A 391 9.82 5.04 22.09
N PRO A 392 10.43 4.07 22.77
CA PRO A 392 11.60 4.31 23.58
C PRO A 392 12.72 4.98 22.78
N HIS A 393 13.27 6.06 23.32
CA HIS A 393 14.41 6.75 22.77
C HIS A 393 15.68 6.28 23.48
N SER A 394 16.79 6.10 22.73
CA SER A 394 18.09 5.78 23.26
C SER A 394 19.05 6.97 23.17
N ASP A 395 20.18 6.90 23.89
CA ASP A 395 21.24 7.90 23.80
C ASP A 395 22.08 7.79 22.50
N GLY A 396 21.81 6.78 21.68
CA GLY A 396 22.51 6.52 20.42
C GLY A 396 23.96 6.07 20.57
N SER A 397 24.34 5.60 21.74
CA SER A 397 25.69 5.13 22.03
C SER A 397 25.97 3.68 21.57
N GLY A 398 24.92 2.90 21.29
CA GLY A 398 25.01 1.44 21.09
C GLY A 398 25.07 0.67 22.41
N PHE A 399 25.03 1.39 23.54
CA PHE A 399 24.98 0.85 24.90
C PHE A 399 24.21 1.78 25.85
N ASP A 400 22.92 1.94 25.62
CA ASP A 400 22.08 2.72 26.54
C ASP A 400 21.85 1.97 27.85
N ARG A 401 22.66 2.30 28.84
CA ARG A 401 22.60 1.68 30.17
C ARG A 401 21.24 1.89 30.83
N ASN A 402 20.62 3.06 30.66
CA ASN A 402 19.35 3.37 31.31
C ASN A 402 18.22 2.51 30.76
N ASN A 403 18.14 2.37 29.42
CA ASN A 403 17.15 1.50 28.79
C ASN A 403 17.38 0.03 29.15
N LEU A 404 18.62 -0.45 29.20
CA LEU A 404 18.94 -1.82 29.63
C LEU A 404 18.59 -2.09 31.08
N LEU A 405 18.80 -1.14 32.00
CA LEU A 405 18.36 -1.25 33.41
C LEU A 405 16.83 -1.31 33.54
N ARG A 406 16.12 -0.46 32.78
CA ARG A 406 14.66 -0.50 32.73
C ARG A 406 14.15 -1.84 32.17
N ALA A 407 14.76 -2.34 31.09
CA ALA A 407 14.45 -3.63 30.51
C ALA A 407 14.64 -4.76 31.52
N MET A 408 15.74 -4.77 32.25
CA MET A 408 16.03 -5.77 33.29
C MET A 408 14.99 -5.70 34.44
N ALA A 409 14.57 -4.51 34.84
CA ALA A 409 13.53 -4.33 35.86
C ALA A 409 12.18 -4.92 35.41
N LEU A 410 11.77 -4.70 34.16
CA LEU A 410 10.56 -5.28 33.57
C LEU A 410 10.65 -6.81 33.49
N LEU A 411 11.77 -7.34 33.04
CA LEU A 411 12.02 -8.79 32.96
C LEU A 411 11.95 -9.43 34.38
N LYS A 412 12.54 -8.79 35.39
CA LYS A 412 12.45 -9.24 36.77
C LYS A 412 10.99 -9.27 37.26
N GLN A 413 10.22 -8.23 37.00
CA GLN A 413 8.78 -8.19 37.34
C GLN A 413 7.98 -9.25 36.59
N ALA A 414 8.41 -9.64 35.38
CA ALA A 414 7.81 -10.71 34.58
C ALA A 414 8.28 -12.12 35.00
N GLY A 415 9.06 -12.26 36.08
CA GLY A 415 9.50 -13.55 36.61
C GLY A 415 10.77 -14.10 35.98
N TRP A 416 11.65 -13.24 35.50
CA TRP A 416 12.95 -13.60 34.95
C TRP A 416 14.09 -13.11 35.84
N GLN A 417 15.17 -13.88 35.91
CA GLN A 417 16.37 -13.52 36.68
C GLN A 417 17.66 -13.98 36.00
N ILE A 418 18.74 -13.29 36.26
CA ILE A 418 20.06 -13.71 35.78
C ILE A 418 20.59 -14.84 36.67
N LYS A 419 21.01 -15.95 36.05
CA LYS A 419 21.71 -17.06 36.66
C LYS A 419 22.84 -17.53 35.71
N ASN A 420 24.06 -17.55 36.16
CA ASN A 420 25.21 -17.94 35.34
C ASN A 420 25.28 -17.17 34.00
N GLN A 421 25.09 -15.86 34.04
CA GLN A 421 25.10 -14.95 32.90
C GLN A 421 23.93 -15.17 31.89
N GLN A 422 23.00 -16.05 32.18
CA GLN A 422 21.80 -16.27 31.37
C GLN A 422 20.55 -15.77 32.09
N LEU A 423 19.65 -15.22 31.34
CA LEU A 423 18.31 -14.86 31.83
C LEU A 423 17.45 -16.13 31.86
N VAL A 424 16.99 -16.52 33.05
CA VAL A 424 16.19 -17.73 33.22
C VAL A 424 14.86 -17.43 33.89
N ASN A 425 13.85 -18.19 33.56
CA ASN A 425 12.55 -18.10 34.21
C ASN A 425 12.63 -18.62 35.65
N VAL A 426 12.16 -17.84 36.62
CA VAL A 426 12.27 -18.14 38.05
C VAL A 426 11.53 -19.44 38.43
N LYS A 427 10.41 -19.75 37.74
CA LYS A 427 9.57 -20.92 38.04
C LYS A 427 10.06 -22.19 37.37
N THR A 428 10.47 -22.08 36.09
CA THR A 428 10.82 -23.26 35.27
C THR A 428 12.31 -23.50 35.15
N GLY A 429 13.15 -22.51 35.44
CA GLY A 429 14.60 -22.54 35.23
C GLY A 429 15.02 -22.50 33.75
N GLN A 430 14.08 -22.42 32.83
CA GLN A 430 14.37 -22.39 31.39
C GLN A 430 15.05 -21.07 30.99
N PRO A 431 16.09 -21.12 30.13
CA PRO A 431 16.75 -19.91 29.64
C PRO A 431 15.83 -19.14 28.68
N PHE A 432 15.99 -17.82 28.66
CA PHE A 432 15.32 -16.96 27.67
C PHE A 432 16.05 -17.05 26.35
N GLN A 433 15.52 -17.84 25.45
CA GLN A 433 16.08 -18.03 24.12
C GLN A 433 14.98 -18.09 23.07
N PHE A 434 15.25 -17.54 21.90
CA PHE A 434 14.31 -17.53 20.78
C PHE A 434 15.04 -17.33 19.43
N GLU A 435 14.32 -17.61 18.35
CA GLU A 435 14.81 -17.47 16.98
C GLU A 435 14.22 -16.22 16.31
N LEU A 436 15.10 -15.42 15.69
CA LEU A 436 14.71 -14.39 14.74
C LEU A 436 14.78 -14.98 13.33
N LEU A 437 13.61 -15.17 12.71
CA LEU A 437 13.51 -15.69 11.35
C LEU A 437 13.73 -14.58 10.33
N LEU A 438 14.71 -14.76 9.44
CA LEU A 438 15.11 -13.79 8.43
C LEU A 438 15.01 -14.39 7.02
N ARG A 439 14.67 -13.57 6.06
CA ARG A 439 14.64 -13.95 4.65
C ARG A 439 16.00 -13.66 4.00
N SER A 440 16.55 -14.63 3.25
CA SER A 440 17.77 -14.46 2.46
C SER A 440 17.59 -13.37 1.40
N GLY A 441 18.66 -12.59 1.19
CA GLY A 441 18.64 -11.46 0.25
C GLY A 441 17.98 -10.17 0.78
N SER A 442 17.46 -10.18 2.01
CA SER A 442 16.97 -8.97 2.67
C SER A 442 18.09 -8.25 3.41
N GLN A 443 17.97 -6.92 3.57
CA GLN A 443 18.91 -6.12 4.35
C GLN A 443 18.66 -6.33 5.85
N ASN A 444 19.54 -7.08 6.51
CA ASN A 444 19.39 -7.51 7.90
C ASN A 444 20.55 -7.04 8.81
N ASP A 445 21.32 -6.03 8.39
CA ASP A 445 22.49 -5.52 9.13
C ASP A 445 22.16 -5.07 10.57
N TRP A 446 20.91 -4.68 10.81
CA TRP A 446 20.36 -4.28 12.10
C TRP A 446 20.22 -5.44 13.11
N ALA A 447 20.17 -6.69 12.64
CA ALA A 447 19.86 -7.84 13.50
C ALA A 447 21.02 -8.17 14.47
N LEU A 448 22.25 -8.03 14.02
CA LEU A 448 23.44 -8.27 14.87
C LEU A 448 23.56 -7.28 16.04
N PRO A 449 23.44 -5.96 15.84
CA PRO A 449 23.39 -5.00 16.96
C PRO A 449 22.29 -5.31 17.97
N PHE A 450 21.11 -5.69 17.51
CA PHE A 450 20.01 -6.06 18.39
C PHE A 450 20.33 -7.35 19.17
N GLN A 451 20.90 -8.37 18.52
CA GLN A 451 21.36 -9.59 19.17
C GLN A 451 22.37 -9.29 20.29
N HIS A 452 23.35 -8.41 20.02
CA HIS A 452 24.35 -8.00 21.01
C HIS A 452 23.72 -7.24 22.20
N SER A 453 22.72 -6.40 21.94
CA SER A 453 22.01 -5.70 23.00
C SER A 453 21.23 -6.67 23.92
N LEU A 454 20.55 -7.66 23.33
CA LEU A 454 19.84 -8.71 24.07
C LEU A 454 20.78 -9.60 24.88
N ALA A 455 21.95 -9.93 24.34
CA ALA A 455 22.97 -10.74 25.05
C ALA A 455 23.41 -10.07 26.36
N ARG A 456 23.43 -8.73 26.42
CA ARG A 456 23.72 -7.97 27.66
C ARG A 456 22.65 -8.14 28.74
N LEU A 457 21.42 -8.51 28.35
CA LEU A 457 20.35 -8.89 29.26
C LEU A 457 20.34 -10.38 29.60
N GLY A 458 21.35 -11.15 29.12
CA GLY A 458 21.41 -12.60 29.29
C GLY A 458 20.44 -13.37 28.39
N ILE A 459 19.89 -12.74 27.35
CA ILE A 459 18.95 -13.32 26.38
C ILE A 459 19.73 -13.85 25.17
N THR A 460 19.42 -15.08 24.75
CA THR A 460 19.98 -15.69 23.55
C THR A 460 18.99 -15.55 22.38
N MET A 461 19.31 -14.72 21.40
CA MET A 461 18.58 -14.64 20.13
C MET A 461 19.39 -15.32 19.02
N THR A 462 18.84 -16.33 18.36
CA THR A 462 19.46 -17.01 17.23
C THR A 462 18.95 -16.40 15.92
N LEU A 463 19.87 -16.04 15.00
CA LEU A 463 19.51 -15.56 13.67
C LEU A 463 19.33 -16.75 12.72
N ARG A 464 18.13 -16.92 12.17
CA ARG A 464 17.80 -18.01 11.24
C ARG A 464 17.46 -17.46 9.87
N GLN A 465 18.38 -17.55 8.95
CA GLN A 465 18.18 -17.09 7.58
C GLN A 465 17.75 -18.25 6.67
N VAL A 466 16.65 -18.08 5.95
CA VAL A 466 16.08 -19.08 5.04
C VAL A 466 15.72 -18.46 3.68
N ASP A 467 15.56 -19.29 2.64
CA ASP A 467 15.09 -18.84 1.34
C ASP A 467 13.63 -18.32 1.37
N SER A 468 13.21 -17.66 0.30
CA SER A 468 11.88 -17.03 0.23
C SER A 468 10.72 -18.03 0.34
N SER A 469 10.85 -19.23 -0.18
CA SER A 469 9.78 -20.24 -0.18
C SER A 469 9.62 -20.82 1.23
N GLN A 470 10.72 -21.15 1.88
CA GLN A 470 10.74 -21.62 3.26
C GLN A 470 10.25 -20.52 4.22
N TYR A 471 10.67 -19.26 4.00
CA TYR A 471 10.21 -18.11 4.78
C TYR A 471 8.69 -17.96 4.74
N LEU A 472 8.07 -17.97 3.54
CA LEU A 472 6.63 -17.83 3.36
C LEU A 472 5.86 -19.01 3.95
N ARG A 473 6.38 -20.23 3.85
CA ARG A 473 5.77 -21.41 4.47
C ARG A 473 5.74 -21.25 6.00
N ARG A 474 6.88 -20.99 6.63
CA ARG A 474 7.01 -20.81 8.08
C ARG A 474 6.14 -19.66 8.59
N LEU A 475 6.07 -18.55 7.83
CA LEU A 475 5.20 -17.41 8.14
C LEU A 475 3.72 -17.84 8.22
N ARG A 476 3.22 -18.57 7.23
CA ARG A 476 1.83 -19.04 7.19
C ARG A 476 1.50 -20.05 8.28
N GLU A 477 2.45 -20.93 8.58
CA GLU A 477 2.33 -21.95 9.63
C GLU A 477 2.49 -21.36 11.05
N GLY A 478 3.00 -20.12 11.19
CA GLY A 478 3.35 -19.52 12.48
C GLY A 478 4.57 -20.16 13.13
N ASP A 479 5.43 -20.78 12.32
CA ASP A 479 6.66 -21.44 12.77
C ASP A 479 7.81 -20.45 12.86
N TYR A 480 7.71 -19.52 13.79
CA TYR A 480 8.73 -18.54 14.16
C TYR A 480 8.47 -18.00 15.56
N ASP A 481 9.51 -17.43 16.19
CA ASP A 481 9.37 -16.71 17.45
C ASP A 481 9.26 -15.21 17.21
N MET A 482 10.12 -14.66 16.35
CA MET A 482 10.15 -13.25 15.98
C MET A 482 10.46 -13.11 14.48
N ILE A 483 9.89 -12.09 13.83
CA ILE A 483 10.00 -11.89 12.39
C ILE A 483 9.94 -10.40 12.01
N PRO A 484 10.76 -9.90 11.06
CA PRO A 484 10.58 -8.57 10.50
C PRO A 484 9.26 -8.46 9.75
N SER A 485 8.51 -7.40 9.97
CA SER A 485 7.22 -7.13 9.33
C SER A 485 7.25 -5.79 8.61
N LEU A 486 6.77 -5.78 7.36
CA LEU A 486 6.44 -4.56 6.63
C LEU A 486 4.94 -4.30 6.81
N TYR A 487 4.61 -3.20 7.47
CA TYR A 487 3.23 -2.73 7.60
C TYR A 487 2.95 -1.73 6.49
N GLN A 488 2.07 -2.11 5.58
CA GLN A 488 1.79 -1.30 4.40
C GLN A 488 1.09 0.01 4.76
N ALA A 489 1.39 1.04 4.00
CA ALA A 489 0.76 2.34 4.11
C ALA A 489 -0.77 2.24 4.03
N MET A 490 -1.44 2.85 4.99
CA MET A 490 -2.89 2.82 5.09
C MET A 490 -3.41 4.25 5.28
N PRO A 491 -3.85 4.91 4.19
CA PRO A 491 -4.33 6.30 4.26
C PRO A 491 -5.52 6.48 5.21
N TRP A 492 -6.32 5.44 5.39
CA TRP A 492 -7.39 5.34 6.39
C TRP A 492 -7.53 3.91 6.89
N PRO A 493 -8.12 3.68 8.08
CA PRO A 493 -8.40 2.34 8.59
C PRO A 493 -9.40 1.61 7.67
N SER A 494 -8.91 0.65 6.89
CA SER A 494 -9.70 -0.07 5.89
C SER A 494 -10.10 -1.47 6.36
N THR A 495 -10.94 -2.13 5.57
CA THR A 495 -11.32 -3.54 5.80
C THR A 495 -10.14 -4.50 5.80
N SER A 496 -9.00 -4.12 5.21
CA SER A 496 -7.77 -4.93 5.21
C SER A 496 -7.18 -5.16 6.61
N LEU A 497 -7.54 -4.34 7.61
CA LEU A 497 -7.16 -4.55 9.02
C LEU A 497 -7.57 -5.93 9.56
N GLN A 498 -8.63 -6.54 9.01
CA GLN A 498 -9.05 -7.90 9.36
C GLN A 498 -7.91 -8.91 9.13
N TYR A 499 -7.25 -8.82 7.97
CA TYR A 499 -6.18 -9.74 7.60
C TYR A 499 -4.89 -9.53 8.39
N VAL A 500 -4.74 -8.36 9.02
CA VAL A 500 -3.53 -7.99 9.77
C VAL A 500 -3.69 -8.27 11.27
N TRP A 501 -4.89 -8.07 11.82
CA TRP A 501 -5.07 -8.03 13.28
C TRP A 501 -6.13 -8.99 13.83
N GLN A 502 -7.15 -9.41 13.06
CA GLN A 502 -8.21 -10.26 13.60
C GLN A 502 -7.76 -11.68 13.89
N SER A 503 -8.26 -12.23 14.98
CA SER A 503 -7.99 -13.60 15.44
C SER A 503 -8.41 -14.65 14.41
N ASP A 504 -9.53 -14.45 13.69
CA ASP A 504 -10.03 -15.36 12.65
C ASP A 504 -9.09 -15.44 11.43
N TYR A 505 -8.23 -14.44 11.25
CA TYR A 505 -7.25 -14.40 10.16
C TYR A 505 -5.82 -14.65 10.64
N ILE A 506 -5.65 -15.41 11.71
CA ILE A 506 -4.35 -15.71 12.33
C ILE A 506 -3.37 -16.39 11.36
N SER A 507 -3.86 -17.15 10.38
CA SER A 507 -3.04 -17.78 9.34
C SER A 507 -2.75 -16.88 8.14
N SER A 508 -3.23 -15.63 8.13
CA SER A 508 -2.89 -14.66 7.10
C SER A 508 -1.38 -14.36 7.14
N SER A 509 -0.74 -14.31 5.98
CA SER A 509 0.66 -13.89 5.88
C SER A 509 0.89 -12.42 6.28
N TRP A 510 -0.17 -11.65 6.48
CA TRP A 510 -0.12 -10.27 6.95
C TRP A 510 -0.28 -10.15 8.46
N ASN A 511 -0.85 -11.17 9.14
CA ASN A 511 -0.94 -11.22 10.59
C ASN A 511 0.37 -11.75 11.20
N THR A 512 1.42 -10.98 11.05
CA THR A 512 2.78 -11.36 11.51
C THR A 512 2.93 -11.35 13.02
N ALA A 513 2.13 -10.60 13.74
CA ALA A 513 2.14 -10.57 15.21
C ALA A 513 1.33 -11.69 15.85
N ARG A 514 0.44 -12.37 15.10
CA ARG A 514 -0.42 -13.47 15.58
C ARG A 514 -1.15 -13.12 16.87
N VAL A 515 -1.74 -11.93 16.89
CA VAL A 515 -2.50 -11.44 18.04
C VAL A 515 -3.85 -12.15 18.11
N LYS A 516 -4.20 -12.64 19.28
CA LYS A 516 -5.54 -13.16 19.64
C LYS A 516 -6.06 -12.36 20.82
N ASP A 517 -6.55 -11.18 20.52
CA ASP A 517 -7.11 -10.27 21.52
C ASP A 517 -8.54 -9.88 21.14
N PRO A 518 -9.58 -10.29 21.91
CA PRO A 518 -10.96 -9.97 21.61
C PRO A 518 -11.25 -8.46 21.52
N LEU A 519 -10.44 -7.63 22.20
CA LEU A 519 -10.61 -6.19 22.15
C LEU A 519 -10.07 -5.62 20.82
N VAL A 520 -8.95 -6.14 20.32
CA VAL A 520 -8.45 -5.83 18.98
C VAL A 520 -9.48 -6.26 17.92
N ASP A 521 -10.03 -7.48 18.04
CA ASP A 521 -11.08 -7.97 17.15
C ASP A 521 -12.29 -7.03 17.14
N HIS A 522 -12.72 -6.59 18.32
CA HIS A 522 -13.84 -5.65 18.46
C HIS A 522 -13.61 -4.34 17.72
N PHE A 523 -12.47 -3.68 17.94
CA PHE A 523 -12.16 -2.41 17.26
C PHE A 523 -12.04 -2.57 15.74
N VAL A 524 -11.42 -3.65 15.27
CA VAL A 524 -11.34 -3.95 13.83
C VAL A 524 -12.73 -4.17 13.24
N GLN A 525 -13.62 -4.91 13.92
CA GLN A 525 -15.01 -5.10 13.49
C GLN A 525 -15.79 -3.78 13.43
N GLN A 526 -15.61 -2.90 14.43
CA GLN A 526 -16.23 -1.57 14.40
C GLN A 526 -15.73 -0.74 13.21
N ILE A 527 -14.43 -0.76 12.91
CA ILE A 527 -13.86 -0.10 11.74
C ILE A 527 -14.46 -0.65 10.45
N VAL A 528 -14.59 -1.97 10.32
CA VAL A 528 -15.20 -2.61 9.14
C VAL A 528 -16.67 -2.20 8.98
N ALA A 529 -17.42 -2.15 10.08
CA ALA A 529 -18.83 -1.77 10.07
C ALA A 529 -19.08 -0.28 9.74
N HIS A 530 -18.09 0.58 9.93
CA HIS A 530 -18.20 2.02 9.71
C HIS A 530 -17.46 2.52 8.47
N GLN A 531 -17.10 1.62 7.53
CA GLN A 531 -16.49 2.05 6.26
C GLN A 531 -17.36 3.08 5.54
N GLY A 532 -16.70 4.11 4.98
CA GLY A 532 -17.39 5.25 4.36
C GLY A 532 -17.87 6.35 5.33
N ASN A 533 -17.81 6.14 6.64
CA ASN A 533 -18.15 7.13 7.67
C ASN A 533 -16.88 7.69 8.32
N GLU A 534 -16.34 8.76 7.74
CA GLU A 534 -15.08 9.39 8.19
C GLU A 534 -15.15 9.83 9.66
N LYS A 535 -16.29 10.39 10.10
CA LYS A 535 -16.48 10.86 11.49
C LYS A 535 -16.38 9.72 12.50
N ALA A 536 -16.87 8.54 12.16
CA ALA A 536 -16.77 7.37 13.03
C ALA A 536 -15.38 6.72 12.93
N LEU A 537 -14.80 6.67 11.73
CA LEU A 537 -13.51 6.02 11.50
C LEU A 537 -12.35 6.74 12.19
N LEU A 538 -12.40 8.07 12.31
CA LEU A 538 -11.29 8.82 12.90
C LEU A 538 -11.01 8.41 14.35
N PRO A 539 -11.95 8.51 15.31
CA PRO A 539 -11.69 8.09 16.67
C PRO A 539 -11.48 6.57 16.81
N LEU A 540 -12.13 5.74 15.98
CA LEU A 540 -11.93 4.29 15.98
C LEU A 540 -10.50 3.91 15.56
N GLY A 541 -9.96 4.53 14.49
CA GLY A 541 -8.59 4.30 14.05
C GLY A 541 -7.57 4.73 15.10
N GLN A 542 -7.75 5.92 15.70
CA GLN A 542 -6.88 6.42 16.75
C GLN A 542 -6.95 5.56 18.03
N ALA A 543 -8.13 5.08 18.41
CA ALA A 543 -8.28 4.19 19.55
C ALA A 543 -7.61 2.83 19.32
N LEU A 544 -7.78 2.25 18.12
CA LEU A 544 -7.09 1.01 17.74
C LEU A 544 -5.57 1.18 17.74
N ASP A 545 -5.05 2.25 17.12
CA ASP A 545 -3.62 2.53 17.09
C ASP A 545 -3.03 2.63 18.50
N ARG A 546 -3.70 3.38 19.38
CA ARG A 546 -3.32 3.53 20.79
C ARG A 546 -3.30 2.20 21.54
N LEU A 547 -4.31 1.37 21.33
CA LEU A 547 -4.41 0.04 21.91
C LEU A 547 -3.25 -0.84 21.48
N LEU A 548 -2.97 -0.89 20.17
CA LEU A 548 -1.90 -1.71 19.60
C LEU A 548 -0.52 -1.26 20.08
N LEU A 549 -0.27 0.05 20.10
CA LEU A 549 1.01 0.63 20.51
C LEU A 549 1.32 0.34 21.99
N TRP A 550 0.36 0.58 22.90
CA TRP A 550 0.56 0.36 24.33
C TRP A 550 0.61 -1.12 24.73
N ASN A 551 0.06 -2.02 23.90
CA ASN A 551 0.23 -3.47 24.12
C ASN A 551 1.58 -4.01 23.61
N ALA A 552 2.36 -3.20 22.88
CA ALA A 552 3.69 -3.55 22.38
C ALA A 552 3.73 -4.90 21.62
N TYR A 553 2.72 -5.18 20.78
CA TYR A 553 2.67 -6.44 20.02
C TYR A 553 3.81 -6.58 19.01
N MET A 554 4.44 -5.47 18.63
CA MET A 554 5.62 -5.41 17.76
C MET A 554 6.59 -4.34 18.29
N ILE A 555 7.87 -4.52 18.02
CA ILE A 555 8.89 -3.47 18.23
C ILE A 555 8.82 -2.49 17.07
N PRO A 556 8.60 -1.18 17.31
CA PRO A 556 8.67 -0.18 16.26
C PRO A 556 10.10 -0.02 15.76
N MET A 557 10.32 -0.23 14.47
CA MET A 557 11.62 -0.07 13.84
C MET A 557 11.75 1.33 13.21
N TRP A 558 11.46 1.48 11.92
CA TRP A 558 11.60 2.75 11.20
C TRP A 558 10.73 2.82 9.95
N TYR A 559 10.63 4.03 9.43
CA TYR A 559 10.07 4.28 8.11
C TYR A 559 10.95 5.25 7.31
N ASN A 560 10.76 5.25 6.00
CA ASN A 560 11.46 6.16 5.09
C ASN A 560 10.71 7.50 5.03
N ALA A 561 11.23 8.48 5.73
CA ALA A 561 10.64 9.82 5.82
C ALA A 561 10.97 10.71 4.60
N GLU A 562 11.77 10.20 3.65
CA GLU A 562 12.23 10.93 2.48
C GLU A 562 12.25 10.03 1.26
N GLN A 563 11.83 10.57 0.13
CA GLN A 563 12.03 9.97 -1.17
C GLN A 563 13.34 10.50 -1.76
N ARG A 564 14.22 9.59 -2.23
CA ARG A 564 15.53 9.93 -2.77
C ARG A 564 15.55 9.65 -4.26
N LEU A 565 15.69 10.69 -5.07
CA LEU A 565 15.73 10.63 -6.52
C LEU A 565 17.05 11.19 -7.05
N ALA A 566 17.59 10.53 -8.08
CA ALA A 566 18.67 11.06 -8.87
C ALA A 566 18.35 10.91 -10.36
N TRP A 567 18.65 11.95 -11.16
CA TRP A 567 18.37 11.93 -12.60
C TRP A 567 19.36 12.79 -13.37
N TRP A 568 19.57 12.44 -14.61
CA TRP A 568 20.31 13.25 -15.55
C TRP A 568 19.50 14.51 -15.87
N ASP A 569 20.12 15.71 -15.77
CA ASP A 569 19.43 17.01 -15.85
C ASP A 569 19.00 17.36 -17.27
N LYS A 570 18.09 16.58 -17.79
CA LYS A 570 17.42 16.79 -19.09
C LYS A 570 15.89 16.75 -19.00
N PHE A 571 15.38 16.83 -17.78
CA PHE A 571 13.94 16.81 -17.53
C PHE A 571 13.53 18.04 -16.72
N SER A 572 12.30 18.44 -16.94
CA SER A 572 11.58 19.37 -16.07
C SER A 572 10.30 18.69 -15.56
N HIS A 573 9.78 19.19 -14.46
CA HIS A 573 8.61 18.65 -13.79
C HIS A 573 7.75 19.78 -13.24
N PRO A 574 6.46 19.53 -12.89
CA PRO A 574 5.62 20.51 -12.22
C PRO A 574 6.23 20.98 -10.90
N GLN A 575 5.85 22.17 -10.45
CA GLN A 575 6.26 22.70 -9.15
C GLN A 575 5.63 21.94 -8.00
N ILE A 576 4.36 21.54 -8.17
CA ILE A 576 3.62 20.73 -7.20
C ILE A 576 3.87 19.27 -7.52
N LYS A 577 4.40 18.53 -6.54
CA LYS A 577 4.52 17.07 -6.60
C LYS A 577 3.23 16.46 -6.09
N PRO A 578 2.71 15.40 -6.71
CA PRO A 578 1.59 14.65 -6.13
C PRO A 578 2.00 14.02 -4.80
N ALA A 579 1.08 13.99 -3.84
CA ALA A 579 1.39 13.56 -2.49
C ALA A 579 1.76 12.07 -2.38
N PHE A 580 1.13 11.20 -3.19
CA PHE A 580 1.21 9.74 -3.08
C PHE A 580 1.98 9.06 -4.22
N ALA A 581 2.65 9.84 -5.08
CA ALA A 581 3.44 9.31 -6.19
C ALA A 581 4.72 10.12 -6.43
N THR A 582 5.65 9.56 -7.22
CA THR A 582 6.82 10.30 -7.70
C THR A 582 6.45 11.39 -8.69
N GLY A 583 5.30 11.25 -9.36
CA GLY A 583 4.81 12.16 -10.38
C GLY A 583 5.57 12.07 -11.70
N LEU A 584 6.32 10.99 -11.95
CA LEU A 584 7.14 10.84 -13.16
C LEU A 584 6.33 10.95 -14.46
N GLU A 585 5.07 10.54 -14.45
CA GLU A 585 4.16 10.66 -15.60
C GLU A 585 3.85 12.11 -15.99
N ASN A 586 4.13 13.07 -15.08
CA ASN A 586 3.90 14.50 -15.28
C ASN A 586 5.17 15.23 -15.74
N TRP A 587 6.32 14.56 -15.75
CA TRP A 587 7.60 15.11 -16.19
C TRP A 587 7.65 15.23 -17.71
N TRP A 588 8.57 16.08 -18.22
CA TRP A 588 8.80 16.24 -19.66
C TRP A 588 10.28 16.42 -19.98
N TYR A 589 10.64 16.12 -21.21
CA TYR A 589 11.97 16.36 -21.73
C TYR A 589 12.17 17.85 -21.96
N ASP A 590 13.23 18.41 -21.36
CA ASP A 590 13.58 19.82 -21.46
C ASP A 590 14.79 19.99 -22.37
N VAL A 591 14.57 20.50 -23.58
CA VAL A 591 15.61 20.67 -24.61
C VAL A 591 16.72 21.61 -24.17
N ASN A 592 16.42 22.63 -23.34
CA ASN A 592 17.39 23.59 -22.85
C ASN A 592 18.33 22.96 -21.82
N LYS A 593 17.78 22.15 -20.92
CA LYS A 593 18.56 21.41 -19.94
C LYS A 593 19.40 20.34 -20.64
N ALA A 594 18.78 19.56 -21.51
CA ALA A 594 19.47 18.53 -22.30
C ALA A 594 20.63 19.12 -23.13
N GLY A 595 20.46 20.32 -23.69
CA GLY A 595 21.50 21.01 -24.46
C GLY A 595 22.78 21.28 -23.68
N ARG A 596 22.73 21.33 -22.34
CA ARG A 596 23.91 21.53 -21.47
C ARG A 596 24.70 20.24 -21.22
N LEU A 597 24.08 19.07 -21.46
CA LEU A 597 24.73 17.79 -21.30
C LEU A 597 25.61 17.42 -22.51
N PRO A 598 26.60 16.57 -22.33
CA PRO A 598 27.32 15.96 -23.46
C PRO A 598 26.38 15.29 -24.46
N ALA A 599 26.72 15.28 -25.73
CA ALA A 599 25.84 14.79 -26.81
C ALA A 599 25.35 13.35 -26.59
N ASP A 600 26.20 12.51 -26.01
CA ASP A 600 25.92 11.12 -25.69
C ASP A 600 25.04 10.92 -24.41
N ARG A 601 24.63 12.04 -23.77
CA ARG A 601 23.79 12.06 -22.54
C ARG A 601 22.47 12.82 -22.73
N ARG A 602 22.20 13.34 -23.90
CA ARG A 602 21.00 14.14 -24.22
C ARG A 602 19.73 13.30 -24.38
#